data_a7edddf9971dd6e36a6b0a85f795b965
#
_entry.id   a7edddf9971dd6e36a6b0a85f795b965
#
_cell.length_a   1.000
_cell.length_b   1.000
_cell.length_c   1.000
_cell.angle_alpha   90.00
_cell.angle_beta   90.00
_cell.angle_gamma   90.00
#
_symmetry.space_group_name_H-M   'P 1'
#
loop_
_entity.id
_entity.type
_entity.pdbx_description
1 polymer ?
#
loop_
_entity_poly.entity_id
_entity_poly.type
_entity_poly.pdbx_seq_one_letter_code
_entity_poly.pdbx_strand_id
1 'polypeptide(L)'
;MTGDGLDWAMISVPVDLPEVIDRISYQRVVENAGATWDYFPGHFDPKYAQAQGNPTIYVNTMHLAGFADRVATDWAGPRSRVVHRSMRLAAPVYAGDTMIGRGRAVAKRRDTSVEPPRCLVDVEIRVINQHGALCCPVELTLQVPGSSGDG
;
A
#
# COMPACT_ATOMS: atom_id res chain seq x y z
N MET A 1 7.06 13.69 -16.67
CA MET A 1 5.96 12.75 -16.38
C MET A 1 4.68 13.41 -16.86
N THR A 2 4.05 12.84 -17.86
CA THR A 2 2.73 13.29 -18.32
C THR A 2 1.74 13.01 -17.20
N GLY A 3 0.93 13.99 -16.79
CA GLY A 3 0.02 13.91 -15.63
C GLY A 3 -1.10 12.84 -15.71
N ASP A 4 -1.06 11.96 -16.67
CA ASP A 4 -2.10 10.96 -16.96
C ASP A 4 -1.84 9.55 -16.41
N GLY A 5 -0.67 9.30 -15.81
CA GLY A 5 -0.31 7.98 -15.31
C GLY A 5 0.21 7.03 -16.40
N LEU A 6 0.47 5.77 -16.00
CA LEU A 6 0.99 4.75 -16.90
C LEU A 6 -0.11 4.15 -17.77
N ASP A 7 0.24 3.86 -19.05
CA ASP A 7 -0.56 3.00 -19.90
C ASP A 7 -0.10 1.55 -19.77
N TRP A 8 -1.02 0.61 -19.71
CA TRP A 8 -0.72 -0.82 -19.55
C TRP A 8 0.24 -1.37 -20.61
N ALA A 9 0.14 -0.88 -21.85
CA ALA A 9 1.01 -1.31 -22.93
C ALA A 9 2.47 -0.94 -22.68
N MET A 10 2.72 0.17 -21.96
CA MET A 10 4.05 0.68 -21.65
C MET A 10 4.70 0.01 -20.43
N ILE A 11 3.93 -0.75 -19.65
CA ILE A 11 4.46 -1.42 -18.46
C ILE A 11 5.21 -2.69 -18.88
N SER A 12 6.47 -2.76 -18.50
CA SER A 12 7.26 -3.99 -18.59
C SER A 12 7.33 -4.67 -17.24
N VAL A 13 7.17 -5.99 -17.21
CA VAL A 13 7.29 -6.78 -15.99
C VAL A 13 8.36 -7.86 -16.15
N PRO A 14 9.14 -8.19 -15.09
CA PRO A 14 9.07 -7.57 -13.76
C PRO A 14 9.74 -6.19 -13.73
N VAL A 15 9.25 -5.30 -12.87
CA VAL A 15 9.87 -3.97 -12.65
C VAL A 15 9.69 -3.53 -11.19
N ASP A 16 10.74 -2.98 -10.61
CA ASP A 16 10.68 -2.42 -9.26
C ASP A 16 10.02 -1.04 -9.30
N LEU A 17 9.17 -0.79 -8.32
CA LEU A 17 8.51 0.50 -8.15
C LEU A 17 9.41 1.46 -7.37
N PRO A 18 9.25 2.78 -7.54
CA PRO A 18 9.89 3.75 -6.67
C PRO A 18 9.55 3.49 -5.20
N GLU A 19 10.55 3.56 -4.34
CA GLU A 19 10.37 3.42 -2.89
C GLU A 19 9.57 4.60 -2.33
N VAL A 20 8.63 4.32 -1.44
CA VAL A 20 7.86 5.33 -0.72
C VAL A 20 8.26 5.28 0.75
N ILE A 21 8.60 6.43 1.32
CA ILE A 21 9.03 6.57 2.71
C ILE A 21 8.07 7.51 3.44
N ASP A 22 7.63 7.11 4.63
CA ASP A 22 6.76 7.91 5.48
C ASP A 22 7.21 7.82 6.95
N ARG A 23 7.42 8.98 7.59
CA ARG A 23 7.70 9.08 9.03
C ARG A 23 6.40 9.13 9.80
N ILE A 24 6.22 8.19 10.72
CA ILE A 24 4.98 8.02 11.46
C ILE A 24 5.06 8.76 12.78
N SER A 25 4.49 9.98 12.82
CA SER A 25 4.39 10.73 14.07
C SER A 25 3.33 10.12 14.99
N TYR A 26 3.45 10.39 16.30
CA TYR A 26 2.44 10.03 17.28
C TYR A 26 1.06 10.58 16.89
N GLN A 27 1.01 11.86 16.53
CA GLN A 27 -0.21 12.52 16.08
C GLN A 27 -0.86 11.80 14.91
N ARG A 28 -0.06 11.38 13.93
CA ARG A 28 -0.55 10.69 12.72
C ARG A 28 -1.19 9.34 13.03
N VAL A 29 -0.67 8.60 14.01
CA VAL A 29 -1.28 7.34 14.46
C VAL A 29 -2.66 7.62 15.05
N VAL A 30 -2.78 8.62 15.92
CA VAL A 30 -4.06 8.99 16.57
C VAL A 30 -5.06 9.54 15.55
N GLU A 31 -4.64 10.42 14.67
CA GLU A 31 -5.49 10.98 13.60
C GLU A 31 -6.05 9.89 12.69
N ASN A 32 -5.21 8.92 12.32
CA ASN A 32 -5.65 7.81 11.48
C ASN A 32 -6.66 6.91 12.19
N ALA A 33 -6.47 6.64 13.48
CA ALA A 33 -7.44 5.90 14.28
C ALA A 33 -8.81 6.60 14.27
N GLY A 34 -8.82 7.91 14.46
CA GLY A 34 -10.05 8.72 14.38
C GLY A 34 -10.68 8.73 12.98
N ALA A 35 -9.86 8.92 11.93
CA ALA A 35 -10.32 8.96 10.54
C ALA A 35 -10.89 7.63 10.05
N THR A 36 -10.44 6.51 10.59
CA THR A 36 -10.89 5.17 10.23
C THR A 36 -11.91 4.59 11.20
N TRP A 37 -12.33 5.36 12.21
CA TRP A 37 -13.24 4.92 13.28
C TRP A 37 -12.75 3.68 14.03
N ASP A 38 -11.44 3.49 14.09
CA ASP A 38 -10.79 2.38 14.77
C ASP A 38 -10.34 2.83 16.16
N TYR A 39 -11.26 2.81 17.10
CA TYR A 39 -11.03 3.25 18.48
C TYR A 39 -10.42 2.14 19.37
N PHE A 40 -9.71 1.19 18.79
CA PHE A 40 -8.94 0.24 19.58
C PHE A 40 -7.83 0.96 20.36
N PRO A 41 -7.74 0.81 21.70
CA PRO A 41 -6.86 1.63 22.53
C PRO A 41 -5.38 1.57 22.17
N GLY A 42 -4.91 0.49 21.56
CA GLY A 42 -3.52 0.36 21.09
C GLY A 42 -3.10 1.45 20.09
N HIS A 43 -4.07 2.13 19.46
CA HIS A 43 -3.79 3.16 18.45
C HIS A 43 -3.78 4.58 19.02
N PHE A 44 -4.14 4.78 20.31
CA PHE A 44 -4.16 6.13 20.89
C PHE A 44 -3.81 6.19 22.39
N ASP A 45 -3.84 5.06 23.11
CA ASP A 45 -3.52 5.02 24.54
C ASP A 45 -2.16 4.32 24.76
N PRO A 46 -1.08 5.07 25.07
CA PRO A 46 0.23 4.49 25.26
C PRO A 46 0.31 3.57 26.49
N LYS A 47 -0.48 3.82 27.52
CA LYS A 47 -0.51 2.96 28.72
C LYS A 47 -1.11 1.59 28.37
N TYR A 48 -2.20 1.59 27.58
CA TYR A 48 -2.78 0.36 27.11
C TYR A 48 -1.80 -0.42 26.21
N ALA A 49 -1.17 0.26 25.23
CA ALA A 49 -0.20 -0.36 24.35
C ALA A 49 0.98 -0.98 25.15
N GLN A 50 1.49 -0.27 26.14
CA GLN A 50 2.57 -0.76 27.02
C GLN A 50 2.13 -1.96 27.86
N ALA A 51 0.91 -1.96 28.39
CA ALA A 51 0.36 -3.10 29.10
C ALA A 51 0.23 -4.35 28.23
N GLN A 52 0.13 -4.18 26.90
CA GLN A 52 0.12 -5.25 25.90
C GLN A 52 1.55 -5.65 25.46
N GLY A 53 2.60 -5.08 26.04
CA GLY A 53 4.00 -5.37 25.70
C GLY A 53 4.57 -4.56 24.54
N ASN A 54 3.86 -3.52 24.06
CA ASN A 54 4.35 -2.62 23.02
C ASN A 54 5.05 -1.41 23.64
N PRO A 55 6.08 -0.83 23.00
CA PRO A 55 6.77 0.34 23.55
C PRO A 55 5.89 1.61 23.54
N THR A 56 4.99 1.74 22.59
CA THR A 56 4.07 2.87 22.42
C THR A 56 2.90 2.48 21.52
N ILE A 57 2.05 3.43 21.16
CA ILE A 57 0.95 3.23 20.22
C ILE A 57 1.47 2.87 18.82
N TYR A 58 0.66 2.20 18.03
CA TYR A 58 1.00 1.68 16.72
C TYR A 58 -0.11 1.90 15.69
N VAL A 59 0.28 1.90 14.42
CA VAL A 59 -0.65 2.11 13.30
C VAL A 59 -1.67 0.96 13.21
N ASN A 60 -2.86 1.30 12.72
CA ASN A 60 -3.90 0.31 12.47
C ASN A 60 -3.76 -0.32 11.06
N THR A 61 -4.55 -1.35 10.83
CA THR A 61 -4.58 -2.09 9.55
C THR A 61 -4.93 -1.20 8.36
N MET A 62 -5.84 -0.23 8.53
CA MET A 62 -6.24 0.69 7.47
C MET A 62 -5.10 1.61 7.05
N HIS A 63 -4.25 2.03 7.98
CA HIS A 63 -3.06 2.83 7.68
C HIS A 63 -2.06 2.05 6.81
N LEU A 64 -1.77 0.80 7.20
CA LEU A 64 -0.88 -0.08 6.43
C LEU A 64 -1.44 -0.38 5.03
N ALA A 65 -2.75 -0.62 4.94
CA ALA A 65 -3.43 -0.84 3.67
C ALA A 65 -3.34 0.38 2.74
N GLY A 66 -3.66 1.57 3.25
CA GLY A 66 -3.59 2.81 2.49
C GLY A 66 -2.15 3.17 2.07
N PHE A 67 -1.16 2.89 2.93
CA PHE A 67 0.24 3.09 2.59
C PHE A 67 0.70 2.15 1.46
N ALA A 68 0.32 0.88 1.52
CA ALA A 68 0.62 -0.07 0.45
C ALA A 68 -0.06 0.31 -0.87
N ASP A 69 -1.33 0.72 -0.82
CA ASP A 69 -2.05 1.23 -2.00
C ASP A 69 -1.31 2.41 -2.62
N ARG A 70 -0.83 3.34 -1.79
CA ARG A 70 -0.05 4.50 -2.23
C ARG A 70 1.23 4.10 -2.97
N VAL A 71 1.97 3.11 -2.49
CA VAL A 71 3.19 2.61 -3.18
C VAL A 71 2.88 2.22 -4.62
N ALA A 72 1.75 1.55 -4.84
CA ALA A 72 1.35 1.11 -6.17
C ALA A 72 0.74 2.23 -7.02
N THR A 73 -0.14 3.05 -6.43
CA THR A 73 -0.87 4.08 -7.19
C THR A 73 -0.03 5.31 -7.48
N ASP A 74 0.95 5.68 -6.64
CA ASP A 74 1.91 6.74 -6.95
C ASP A 74 2.75 6.38 -8.20
N TRP A 75 3.10 5.10 -8.36
CA TRP A 75 3.79 4.59 -9.53
C TRP A 75 2.88 4.55 -10.76
N ALA A 76 1.68 3.97 -10.63
CA ALA A 76 0.80 3.74 -11.77
C ALA A 76 0.04 5.01 -12.22
N GLY A 77 -0.12 5.97 -11.30
CA GLY A 77 -0.77 7.27 -11.56
C GLY A 77 -2.27 7.30 -11.26
N PRO A 78 -2.88 8.50 -11.42
CA PRO A 78 -4.21 8.80 -10.88
C PRO A 78 -5.36 8.05 -11.57
N ARG A 79 -5.13 7.48 -12.74
CA ARG A 79 -6.15 6.67 -13.45
C ARG A 79 -6.08 5.18 -13.09
N SER A 80 -5.16 4.80 -12.20
CA SER A 80 -5.08 3.43 -11.68
C SER A 80 -6.08 3.20 -10.55
N ARG A 81 -6.47 1.95 -10.37
CA ARG A 81 -7.39 1.55 -9.30
C ARG A 81 -6.97 0.21 -8.71
N VAL A 82 -6.92 0.11 -7.39
CA VAL A 82 -6.76 -1.16 -6.69
C VAL A 82 -8.05 -1.96 -6.83
N VAL A 83 -7.99 -3.14 -7.44
CA VAL A 83 -9.14 -4.03 -7.63
C VAL A 83 -9.09 -5.25 -6.73
N HIS A 84 -7.91 -5.59 -6.23
CA HIS A 84 -7.70 -6.65 -5.25
C HIS A 84 -6.55 -6.30 -4.33
N ARG A 85 -6.65 -6.66 -3.06
CA ARG A 85 -5.57 -6.57 -2.08
C ARG A 85 -5.66 -7.73 -1.11
N SER A 86 -4.53 -8.41 -0.91
CA SER A 86 -4.31 -9.36 0.17
C SER A 86 -3.12 -8.90 0.99
N MET A 87 -3.25 -8.90 2.32
CA MET A 87 -2.19 -8.45 3.21
C MET A 87 -2.15 -9.27 4.49
N ARG A 88 -0.98 -9.32 5.12
CA ARG A 88 -0.78 -9.98 6.40
C ARG A 88 -0.03 -9.04 7.34
N LEU A 89 -0.53 -8.91 8.57
CA LEU A 89 0.19 -8.20 9.62
C LEU A 89 1.32 -9.10 10.16
N ALA A 90 2.57 -8.67 10.00
CA ALA A 90 3.75 -9.44 10.40
C ALA A 90 4.43 -8.84 11.64
N ALA A 91 4.54 -7.52 11.71
CA ALA A 91 5.06 -6.79 12.85
C ALA A 91 4.40 -5.40 12.94
N PRO A 92 4.25 -4.84 14.15
CA PRO A 92 3.70 -3.49 14.32
C PRO A 92 4.64 -2.42 13.77
N VAL A 93 4.05 -1.30 13.36
CA VAL A 93 4.74 -0.04 13.11
C VAL A 93 4.33 0.93 14.22
N TYR A 94 5.30 1.38 14.99
CA TYR A 94 5.08 2.23 16.16
C TYR A 94 5.13 3.71 15.82
N ALA A 95 4.50 4.52 16.65
CA ALA A 95 4.70 5.96 16.61
C ALA A 95 6.21 6.28 16.77
N GLY A 96 6.75 7.08 15.85
CA GLY A 96 8.18 7.38 15.76
C GLY A 96 8.93 6.54 14.73
N ASP A 97 8.36 5.43 14.26
CA ASP A 97 8.95 4.62 13.19
C ASP A 97 8.89 5.31 11.82
N THR A 98 9.68 4.79 10.90
CA THR A 98 9.63 5.13 9.49
C THR A 98 9.12 3.91 8.71
N MET A 99 8.00 4.07 8.01
CA MET A 99 7.53 3.06 7.05
C MET A 99 8.24 3.24 5.72
N ILE A 100 8.69 2.15 5.15
CA ILE A 100 9.34 2.09 3.85
C ILE A 100 8.59 1.07 3.01
N GLY A 101 7.99 1.54 1.93
CA GLY A 101 7.24 0.70 0.99
C GLY A 101 8.08 0.38 -0.23
N ARG A 102 8.36 -0.91 -0.45
CA ARG A 102 9.05 -1.44 -1.64
C ARG A 102 8.10 -2.28 -2.43
N GLY A 103 7.88 -1.91 -3.67
CA GLY A 103 6.97 -2.59 -4.58
C GLY A 103 7.69 -3.18 -5.79
N ARG A 104 7.13 -4.24 -6.37
CA ARG A 104 7.56 -4.85 -7.62
C ARG A 104 6.34 -5.29 -8.41
N ALA A 105 6.17 -4.77 -9.61
CA ALA A 105 5.18 -5.30 -10.55
C ALA A 105 5.72 -6.61 -11.12
N VAL A 106 4.98 -7.69 -10.93
CA VAL A 106 5.47 -9.06 -11.23
C VAL A 106 4.80 -9.69 -12.42
N ALA A 107 3.57 -9.30 -12.72
CA ALA A 107 2.80 -9.82 -13.85
C ALA A 107 1.82 -8.79 -14.40
N LYS A 108 1.46 -8.92 -15.67
CA LYS A 108 0.36 -8.18 -16.27
C LYS A 108 -0.50 -9.08 -17.12
N ARG A 109 -1.80 -8.81 -17.17
CA ARG A 109 -2.77 -9.60 -17.93
C ARG A 109 -3.97 -8.77 -18.36
N ARG A 110 -4.66 -9.23 -19.38
CA ARG A 110 -6.00 -8.73 -19.74
C ARG A 110 -7.05 -9.68 -19.15
N ASP A 111 -8.00 -9.12 -18.42
CA ASP A 111 -9.17 -9.85 -17.95
C ASP A 111 -10.31 -9.64 -18.95
N THR A 112 -10.57 -10.67 -19.73
CA THR A 112 -11.62 -10.69 -20.76
C THR A 112 -12.93 -11.30 -20.24
N SER A 113 -13.02 -11.62 -18.96
CA SER A 113 -14.26 -12.13 -18.34
C SER A 113 -15.30 -11.05 -18.13
N VAL A 114 -14.93 -9.79 -18.33
CA VAL A 114 -15.80 -8.61 -18.21
C VAL A 114 -15.72 -7.74 -19.49
N GLU A 115 -16.77 -6.99 -19.75
CA GLU A 115 -16.84 -6.08 -20.90
C GLU A 115 -17.02 -4.63 -20.40
N PRO A 116 -16.15 -3.67 -20.77
CA PRO A 116 -14.94 -3.86 -21.57
C PRO A 116 -13.85 -4.62 -20.79
N PRO A 117 -12.90 -5.28 -21.50
CA PRO A 117 -11.80 -6.00 -20.87
C PRO A 117 -10.95 -5.08 -19.99
N ARG A 118 -10.50 -5.61 -18.83
CA ARG A 118 -9.67 -4.86 -17.90
C ARG A 118 -8.18 -5.17 -18.10
N CYS A 119 -7.36 -4.13 -18.05
CA CYS A 119 -5.91 -4.24 -18.07
C CYS A 119 -5.40 -4.28 -16.62
N LEU A 120 -4.84 -5.40 -16.21
CA LEU A 120 -4.46 -5.67 -14.84
C LEU A 120 -2.94 -5.83 -14.70
N VAL A 121 -2.41 -5.38 -13.55
CA VAL A 121 -1.00 -5.54 -13.15
C VAL A 121 -0.98 -6.06 -11.71
N ASP A 122 -0.27 -7.16 -11.49
CA ASP A 122 -0.07 -7.72 -10.16
C ASP A 122 1.22 -7.14 -9.57
N VAL A 123 1.13 -6.66 -8.33
CA VAL A 123 2.20 -5.97 -7.62
C VAL A 123 2.40 -6.62 -6.25
N GLU A 124 3.63 -6.98 -5.94
CA GLU A 124 4.04 -7.38 -4.59
C GLU A 124 4.63 -6.19 -3.86
N ILE A 125 4.20 -5.95 -2.62
CA ILE A 125 4.69 -4.84 -1.80
C ILE A 125 5.16 -5.38 -0.45
N ARG A 126 6.27 -4.85 0.01
CA ARG A 126 6.81 -5.09 1.34
C ARG A 126 6.85 -3.77 2.09
N VAL A 127 6.05 -3.65 3.13
CA VAL A 127 6.16 -2.55 4.10
C VAL A 127 7.14 -2.98 5.17
N ILE A 128 8.24 -2.28 5.28
CA ILE A 128 9.29 -2.51 6.29
C ILE A 128 9.47 -1.27 7.15
N ASN A 129 10.07 -1.43 8.33
CA ASN A 129 10.47 -0.30 9.17
C ASN A 129 11.93 0.11 8.92
N GLN A 130 12.42 1.13 9.63
CA GLN A 130 13.79 1.64 9.54
C GLN A 130 14.87 0.61 9.89
N HIS A 131 14.52 -0.46 10.59
CA HIS A 131 15.43 -1.57 10.94
C HIS A 131 15.40 -2.71 9.91
N GLY A 132 14.63 -2.55 8.83
CA GLY A 132 14.45 -3.59 7.80
C GLY A 132 13.50 -4.72 8.20
N ALA A 133 12.82 -4.62 9.33
CA ALA A 133 11.84 -5.61 9.76
C ALA A 133 10.59 -5.55 8.85
N LEU A 134 10.15 -6.72 8.37
CA LEU A 134 8.94 -6.83 7.57
C LEU A 134 7.71 -6.63 8.46
N CYS A 135 6.99 -5.55 8.23
CA CYS A 135 5.77 -5.21 8.98
C CYS A 135 4.51 -5.72 8.28
N CYS A 136 4.45 -5.60 6.96
CA CYS A 136 3.27 -6.02 6.20
C CYS A 136 3.66 -6.41 4.77
N PRO A 137 3.66 -7.70 4.41
CA PRO A 137 3.66 -8.14 3.03
C PRO A 137 2.26 -7.97 2.43
N VAL A 138 2.20 -7.47 1.20
CA VAL A 138 0.95 -7.16 0.51
C VAL A 138 1.03 -7.61 -0.94
N GLU A 139 -0.03 -8.23 -1.42
CA GLU A 139 -0.25 -8.52 -2.83
C GLU A 139 -1.39 -7.64 -3.33
N LEU A 140 -1.15 -6.89 -4.40
CA LEU A 140 -2.13 -6.01 -5.03
C LEU A 140 -2.36 -6.40 -6.48
N THR A 141 -3.58 -6.20 -6.95
CA THR A 141 -3.87 -6.13 -8.39
C THR A 141 -4.38 -4.72 -8.70
N LEU A 142 -3.68 -4.04 -9.58
CA LEU A 142 -4.10 -2.76 -10.13
C LEU A 142 -4.81 -2.94 -11.46
N GLN A 143 -5.92 -2.23 -11.64
CA GLN A 143 -6.42 -1.92 -12.96
C GLN A 143 -5.77 -0.62 -13.42
N VAL A 144 -5.18 -0.62 -14.60
CA VAL A 144 -4.55 0.56 -15.21
C VAL A 144 -5.17 0.82 -16.58
N PRO A 145 -5.10 2.05 -17.09
CA PRO A 145 -5.56 2.33 -18.44
C PRO A 145 -4.82 1.45 -19.45
N GLY A 146 -5.54 0.91 -20.39
CA GLY A 146 -4.98 0.31 -21.60
C GLY A 146 -5.44 1.14 -22.77
N SER A 147 -4.51 1.58 -23.63
CA SER A 147 -4.90 2.10 -24.92
C SER A 147 -5.75 1.03 -25.63
N SER A 148 -6.95 1.41 -26.05
CA SER A 148 -7.73 0.61 -26.98
C SER A 148 -6.85 0.52 -28.22
N GLY A 149 -6.20 -0.62 -28.42
CA GLY A 149 -5.60 -0.88 -29.72
C GLY A 149 -6.74 -0.78 -30.72
N ASP A 150 -6.63 0.18 -31.61
CA ASP A 150 -7.45 0.22 -32.80
C ASP A 150 -7.39 -1.20 -33.42
N GLY A 151 -8.58 -1.84 -33.49
CA GLY A 151 -8.77 -3.08 -34.20
C GLY A 151 -8.74 -2.86 -35.69
#